data_0124e60219f5ab35312d71bfce696f64
#
_entry.id   0124e60219f5ab35312d71bfce696f64
#
_cell.length_a   1.000
_cell.length_b   1.000
_cell.length_c   1.000
_cell.angle_alpha   90.00
_cell.angle_beta   90.00
_cell.angle_gamma   90.00
#
_symmetry.space_group_name_H-M   'P 1'
#
loop_
_entity.id
_entity.type
_entity.pdbx_description
1 polymer ?
#
loop_
_entity_poly.entity_id
_entity_poly.type
_entity_poly.pdbx_seq_one_letter_code
_entity_poly.pdbx_strand_id
1 'polypeptide(L)'
;MNLWLLLPLLLPMLAGLLLLTKPFAEGKIRRVTVQIGLILTLVSLLPAFLTSGRDLTLFTLSDNVEIALHVDGISMCFCVLMAFVWTAAGFYSFDYMAHEGHEKRFYCLYLLTLGVLMGLCMSGSLVTFYMFYEAMTLLTMPLVMHSGSKEAVAAGIKYLIYSVVGASLVLLGIFAIAPYAQSLSFAPGGALDMAKVAGHEGFVLAIGGVMLLGFGAKAGLYPLHGWLPTAHPAAPSPASAVLSGVITKAGVLGLLRVIYCFLGAQNLRGTWVQTVLMALSLLTVFIGSLLAYREHHLKKRLAWSTVSQVSYIVFGLSTLHPLGLLGAMLHVVCHSLVKDVLFMGAGAVILKTGETQVDALRGIGKRMPVTMWCFAIGSLGLIGIPPCLGFFSKWELAQGSLAMTGVASWLNWFGPVVLLLSALLTAGYLMPIVLRGFFPGKDAQVGEKCEASASMLIPMLVLTVLSVVLGMFPSLLTDLLSPILTALL
;
A
#
# COMPACT_ATOMS: atom_id res chain seq x y z
N MET A 1 18.92 21.55 -12.38
CA MET A 1 18.02 21.26 -11.23
C MET A 1 16.58 21.28 -11.71
N ASN A 2 15.85 20.19 -11.51
CA ASN A 2 14.45 20.10 -11.91
C ASN A 2 13.52 20.50 -10.76
N LEU A 3 13.23 21.78 -10.62
CA LEU A 3 12.34 22.29 -9.56
C LEU A 3 10.90 21.79 -9.68
N TRP A 4 10.47 21.26 -10.84
CA TRP A 4 9.15 20.68 -11.03
C TRP A 4 8.91 19.47 -10.11
N LEU A 5 9.98 18.79 -9.66
CA LEU A 5 9.90 17.67 -8.71
C LEU A 5 9.35 18.09 -7.33
N LEU A 6 9.44 19.37 -6.99
CA LEU A 6 8.88 19.89 -5.75
C LEU A 6 7.37 20.08 -5.79
N LEU A 7 6.76 20.21 -6.98
CA LEU A 7 5.33 20.51 -7.08
C LEU A 7 4.45 19.41 -6.49
N PRO A 8 4.61 18.10 -6.83
CA PRO A 8 3.77 17.05 -6.26
C PRO A 8 3.90 16.93 -4.73
N LEU A 9 5.04 17.34 -4.19
CA LEU A 9 5.30 17.35 -2.75
C LEU A 9 4.68 18.61 -2.09
N LEU A 10 4.97 19.79 -2.60
CA LEU A 10 4.63 21.05 -1.93
C LEU A 10 3.17 21.46 -2.11
N LEU A 11 2.57 21.22 -3.29
CA LEU A 11 1.19 21.66 -3.56
C LEU A 11 0.16 21.10 -2.57
N PRO A 12 0.12 19.78 -2.30
CA PRO A 12 -0.82 19.27 -1.31
C PRO A 12 -0.46 19.73 0.11
N MET A 13 0.83 19.87 0.44
CA MET A 13 1.23 20.38 1.75
C MET A 13 0.78 21.81 1.97
N LEU A 14 0.96 22.69 0.97
CA LEU A 14 0.49 24.07 1.04
C LEU A 14 -1.04 24.14 1.15
N ALA A 15 -1.76 23.34 0.36
CA ALA A 15 -3.22 23.24 0.47
C ALA A 15 -3.66 22.78 1.87
N GLY A 16 -2.95 21.80 2.46
CA GLY A 16 -3.19 21.34 3.82
C GLY A 16 -2.95 22.41 4.88
N LEU A 17 -1.86 23.18 4.76
CA LEU A 17 -1.53 24.29 5.67
C LEU A 17 -2.53 25.45 5.52
N LEU A 18 -2.99 25.74 4.31
CA LEU A 18 -4.03 26.78 4.10
C LEU A 18 -5.30 26.48 4.89
N LEU A 19 -5.67 25.21 5.09
CA LEU A 19 -6.82 24.83 5.91
C LEU A 19 -6.68 25.22 7.39
N LEU A 20 -5.48 25.54 7.86
CA LEU A 20 -5.28 26.05 9.24
C LEU A 20 -5.78 27.50 9.39
N THR A 21 -5.85 28.26 8.32
CA THR A 21 -6.32 29.63 8.31
C THR A 21 -7.85 29.69 8.23
N LYS A 22 -8.47 30.68 8.90
CA LYS A 22 -9.93 30.81 8.99
C LYS A 22 -10.66 30.80 7.65
N PRO A 23 -10.21 31.55 6.60
CA PRO A 23 -10.95 31.61 5.33
C PRO A 23 -11.12 30.27 4.63
N PHE A 24 -10.15 29.33 4.82
CA PHE A 24 -10.12 28.03 4.14
C PHE A 24 -10.61 26.87 5.03
N ALA A 25 -10.93 27.14 6.29
CA ALA A 25 -11.21 26.11 7.28
C ALA A 25 -12.63 25.53 7.23
N GLU A 26 -13.60 26.23 6.58
CA GLU A 26 -15.01 25.94 6.74
C GLU A 26 -15.78 25.78 5.41
N GLY A 27 -16.83 24.96 5.48
CA GLY A 27 -17.87 24.84 4.46
C GLY A 27 -17.35 24.48 3.07
N LYS A 28 -17.89 25.18 2.06
CA LYS A 28 -17.57 24.94 0.65
C LYS A 28 -16.12 25.28 0.30
N ILE A 29 -15.54 26.30 0.92
CA ILE A 29 -14.16 26.74 0.64
C ILE A 29 -13.19 25.63 1.04
N ARG A 30 -13.34 25.02 2.22
CA ARG A 30 -12.55 23.86 2.63
C ARG A 30 -12.63 22.74 1.59
N ARG A 31 -13.86 22.34 1.18
CA ARG A 31 -14.05 21.26 0.20
C ARG A 31 -13.33 21.57 -1.13
N VAL A 32 -13.48 22.79 -1.66
CA VAL A 32 -12.83 23.23 -2.88
C VAL A 32 -11.30 23.25 -2.74
N THR A 33 -10.77 23.75 -1.61
CA THR A 33 -9.32 23.76 -1.35
C THR A 33 -8.74 22.34 -1.33
N VAL A 34 -9.43 21.38 -0.70
CA VAL A 34 -9.02 19.98 -0.70
C VAL A 34 -9.05 19.39 -2.10
N GLN A 35 -10.14 19.61 -2.86
CA GLN A 35 -10.27 19.15 -4.25
C GLN A 35 -9.15 19.68 -5.14
N ILE A 36 -8.88 20.99 -5.04
CA ILE A 36 -7.78 21.63 -5.80
C ILE A 36 -6.43 21.01 -5.39
N GLY A 37 -6.15 20.86 -4.10
CA GLY A 37 -4.92 20.25 -3.61
C GLY A 37 -4.71 18.83 -4.16
N LEU A 38 -5.75 18.00 -4.14
CA LEU A 38 -5.69 16.62 -4.67
C LEU A 38 -5.48 16.60 -6.20
N ILE A 39 -6.26 17.40 -6.95
CA ILE A 39 -6.18 17.44 -8.42
C ILE A 39 -4.84 18.04 -8.88
N LEU A 40 -4.40 19.13 -8.26
CA LEU A 40 -3.12 19.76 -8.61
C LEU A 40 -1.95 18.84 -8.34
N THR A 41 -2.01 17.99 -7.31
CA THR A 41 -0.98 16.97 -7.06
C THR A 41 -0.90 16.00 -8.25
N LEU A 42 -2.03 15.46 -8.72
CA LEU A 42 -2.04 14.58 -9.89
C LEU A 42 -1.54 15.26 -11.16
N VAL A 43 -1.98 16.48 -11.42
CA VAL A 43 -1.58 17.24 -12.61
C VAL A 43 -0.10 17.59 -12.58
N SER A 44 0.44 17.90 -11.40
CA SER A 44 1.85 18.25 -11.23
C SER A 44 2.84 17.09 -11.47
N LEU A 45 2.35 15.84 -11.49
CA LEU A 45 3.17 14.69 -11.89
C LEU A 45 3.57 14.77 -13.38
N LEU A 46 2.75 15.38 -14.24
CA LEU A 46 3.07 15.51 -15.67
C LEU A 46 4.36 16.33 -15.90
N PRO A 47 4.48 17.59 -15.46
CA PRO A 47 5.70 18.35 -15.64
C PRO A 47 6.88 17.73 -14.88
N ALA A 48 6.65 17.09 -13.72
CA ALA A 48 7.71 16.42 -12.98
C ALA A 48 8.34 15.26 -13.77
N PHE A 49 7.55 14.53 -14.56
CA PHE A 49 8.00 13.34 -15.29
C PHE A 49 8.43 13.62 -16.73
N LEU A 50 7.86 14.66 -17.37
CA LEU A 50 8.14 14.98 -18.77
C LEU A 50 9.36 15.88 -18.97
N THR A 51 9.80 16.61 -17.94
CA THR A 51 10.98 17.48 -18.04
C THR A 51 12.29 16.69 -18.02
N SER A 52 13.27 17.17 -18.79
CA SER A 52 14.63 16.66 -18.75
C SER A 52 15.29 16.98 -17.40
N GLY A 53 15.91 15.97 -16.81
CA GLY A 53 16.54 16.08 -15.48
C GLY A 53 15.67 15.39 -14.40
N ARG A 54 16.13 14.21 -14.01
CA ARG A 54 15.38 13.35 -13.06
C ARG A 54 15.84 13.53 -11.63
N ASP A 55 16.80 14.41 -11.38
CA ASP A 55 17.47 14.60 -10.10
C ASP A 55 17.29 16.02 -9.57
N LEU A 56 17.10 16.11 -8.27
CA LEU A 56 17.08 17.35 -7.51
C LEU A 56 17.71 17.11 -6.14
N THR A 57 18.97 17.50 -5.97
CA THR A 57 19.62 17.54 -4.66
C THR A 57 19.12 18.75 -3.89
N LEU A 58 18.53 18.53 -2.74
CA LEU A 58 18.02 19.59 -1.85
C LEU A 58 19.14 20.16 -1.00
N PHE A 59 19.91 19.27 -0.38
CA PHE A 59 21.16 19.63 0.35
C PHE A 59 22.01 18.38 0.60
N THR A 60 23.31 18.60 0.79
CA THR A 60 24.32 17.57 1.07
C THR A 60 24.68 17.65 2.55
N LEU A 61 24.51 16.55 3.29
CA LEU A 61 24.86 16.45 4.72
C LEU A 61 26.34 16.12 4.92
N SER A 62 26.89 15.28 4.05
CA SER A 62 28.31 14.91 4.00
C SER A 62 28.62 14.39 2.59
N ASP A 63 29.91 14.14 2.28
CA ASP A 63 30.37 13.70 0.95
C ASP A 63 29.62 12.49 0.39
N ASN A 64 29.04 11.64 1.26
CA ASN A 64 28.32 10.43 0.87
C ASN A 64 26.83 10.44 1.22
N VAL A 65 26.30 11.54 1.78
CA VAL A 65 24.91 11.62 2.25
C VAL A 65 24.23 12.84 1.65
N GLU A 66 23.44 12.59 0.64
CA GLU A 66 22.62 13.61 -0.02
C GLU A 66 21.13 13.41 0.29
N ILE A 67 20.45 14.53 0.55
CA ILE A 67 19.01 14.59 0.55
C ILE A 67 18.59 15.00 -0.85
N ALA A 68 18.15 14.02 -1.62
CA ALA A 68 17.87 14.20 -3.04
C ALA A 68 16.55 13.52 -3.45
N LEU A 69 15.85 14.14 -4.37
CA LEU A 69 14.75 13.56 -5.11
C LEU A 69 15.27 13.02 -6.44
N HIS A 70 14.85 11.83 -6.79
CA HIS A 70 15.14 11.15 -8.06
C HIS A 70 13.88 10.51 -8.62
N VAL A 71 13.66 10.65 -9.92
CA VAL A 71 12.51 10.04 -10.61
C VAL A 71 12.99 9.00 -11.60
N ASP A 72 12.76 7.75 -11.26
CA ASP A 72 12.88 6.60 -12.16
C ASP A 72 11.50 5.98 -12.47
N GLY A 73 11.48 4.90 -13.24
CA GLY A 73 10.26 4.20 -13.59
C GLY A 73 9.46 3.70 -12.38
N ILE A 74 10.15 3.27 -11.31
CA ILE A 74 9.51 2.83 -10.06
C ILE A 74 8.85 4.04 -9.36
N SER A 75 9.58 5.15 -9.22
CA SER A 75 9.04 6.40 -8.66
C SER A 75 7.78 6.83 -9.39
N MET A 76 7.81 6.81 -10.74
CA MET A 76 6.65 7.19 -11.57
C MET A 76 5.44 6.29 -11.31
N CYS A 77 5.63 4.96 -11.30
CA CYS A 77 4.55 4.01 -11.03
C CYS A 77 3.92 4.22 -9.65
N PHE A 78 4.75 4.35 -8.61
CA PHE A 78 4.24 4.53 -7.25
C PHE A 78 3.61 5.92 -7.05
N CYS A 79 4.18 6.99 -7.58
CA CYS A 79 3.59 8.33 -7.51
C CYS A 79 2.20 8.37 -8.13
N VAL A 80 2.06 7.88 -9.37
CA VAL A 80 0.78 7.87 -10.09
C VAL A 80 -0.25 7.04 -9.33
N LEU A 81 0.10 5.81 -8.95
CA LEU A 81 -0.81 4.92 -8.23
C LEU A 81 -1.26 5.52 -6.90
N MET A 82 -0.29 5.97 -6.08
CA MET A 82 -0.59 6.50 -4.75
C MET A 82 -1.40 7.79 -4.82
N ALA A 83 -1.02 8.74 -5.68
CA ALA A 83 -1.74 10.00 -5.82
C ALA A 83 -3.17 9.78 -6.35
N PHE A 84 -3.35 8.87 -7.31
CA PHE A 84 -4.66 8.56 -7.88
C PHE A 84 -5.59 7.91 -6.84
N VAL A 85 -5.13 6.87 -6.16
CA VAL A 85 -5.93 6.16 -5.15
C VAL A 85 -6.22 7.07 -3.96
N TRP A 86 -5.23 7.87 -3.52
CA TRP A 86 -5.40 8.85 -2.46
C TRP A 86 -6.43 9.92 -2.82
N THR A 87 -6.40 10.39 -4.05
CA THR A 87 -7.39 11.35 -4.57
C THR A 87 -8.80 10.75 -4.58
N ALA A 88 -8.96 9.52 -5.07
CA ALA A 88 -10.25 8.83 -5.07
C ALA A 88 -10.82 8.68 -3.65
N ALA A 89 -10.00 8.24 -2.68
CA ALA A 89 -10.41 8.15 -1.28
C ALA A 89 -10.69 9.54 -0.66
N GLY A 90 -9.99 10.58 -1.11
CA GLY A 90 -10.24 11.96 -0.71
C GLY A 90 -11.61 12.45 -1.17
N PHE A 91 -12.03 12.18 -2.41
CA PHE A 91 -13.37 12.50 -2.88
C PHE A 91 -14.47 11.70 -2.15
N TYR A 92 -14.25 10.42 -1.92
CA TYR A 92 -15.13 9.60 -1.09
C TYR A 92 -15.31 10.17 0.32
N SER A 93 -14.26 10.75 0.89
CA SER A 93 -14.24 11.20 2.28
C SER A 93 -15.16 12.36 2.58
N PHE A 94 -15.57 13.19 1.58
CA PHE A 94 -16.30 14.43 1.86
C PHE A 94 -17.62 14.20 2.60
N ASP A 95 -18.42 13.25 2.14
CA ASP A 95 -19.69 12.98 2.81
C ASP A 95 -19.50 12.06 4.04
N TYR A 96 -18.48 11.18 4.01
CA TYR A 96 -18.16 10.34 5.15
C TYR A 96 -17.71 11.18 6.35
N MET A 97 -16.76 12.11 6.16
CA MET A 97 -16.20 12.93 7.24
C MET A 97 -17.16 14.01 7.74
N ALA A 98 -18.17 14.39 6.95
CA ALA A 98 -19.24 15.28 7.41
C ALA A 98 -20.04 14.66 8.57
N HIS A 99 -20.09 13.33 8.68
CA HIS A 99 -20.74 12.61 9.78
C HIS A 99 -19.78 12.33 10.95
N GLU A 100 -18.49 12.10 10.66
CA GLU A 100 -17.46 11.81 11.68
C GLU A 100 -17.03 13.08 12.46
N GLY A 101 -17.15 14.26 11.83
CA GLY A 101 -16.71 15.54 12.42
C GLY A 101 -15.19 15.79 12.33
N HIS A 102 -14.75 16.91 12.92
CA HIS A 102 -13.34 17.35 12.92
C HIS A 102 -12.68 17.36 11.53
N GLU A 103 -13.43 17.66 10.48
CA GLU A 103 -13.04 17.63 9.09
C GLU A 103 -11.76 18.46 8.80
N LYS A 104 -11.62 19.65 9.43
CA LYS A 104 -10.45 20.52 9.27
C LYS A 104 -9.16 19.78 9.60
N ARG A 105 -9.12 19.13 10.77
CA ARG A 105 -7.95 18.35 11.21
C ARG A 105 -7.67 17.18 10.27
N PHE A 106 -8.72 16.45 9.87
CA PHE A 106 -8.59 15.33 8.95
C PHE A 106 -7.96 15.76 7.63
N TYR A 107 -8.51 16.77 6.96
CA TYR A 107 -8.03 17.17 5.62
C TYR A 107 -6.67 17.85 5.65
N CYS A 108 -6.35 18.59 6.70
CA CYS A 108 -5.00 19.15 6.88
C CYS A 108 -3.96 18.00 6.88
N LEU A 109 -4.12 17.02 7.74
CA LEU A 109 -3.23 15.87 7.84
C LEU A 109 -3.25 15.00 6.59
N TYR A 110 -4.41 14.84 5.97
CA TYR A 110 -4.59 14.05 4.75
C TYR A 110 -3.77 14.62 3.58
N LEU A 111 -3.82 15.94 3.38
CA LEU A 111 -3.06 16.62 2.33
C LEU A 111 -1.56 16.70 2.65
N LEU A 112 -1.18 16.95 3.91
CA LEU A 112 0.22 16.90 4.32
C LEU A 112 0.83 15.51 4.08
N THR A 113 0.08 14.46 4.41
CA THR A 113 0.52 13.08 4.16
C THR A 113 0.71 12.80 2.68
N LEU A 114 -0.18 13.30 1.81
CA LEU A 114 -0.03 13.12 0.35
C LEU A 114 1.28 13.72 -0.15
N GLY A 115 1.64 14.94 0.28
CA GLY A 115 2.90 15.56 -0.10
C GLY A 115 4.11 14.75 0.36
N VAL A 116 4.10 14.28 1.60
CA VAL A 116 5.17 13.42 2.15
C VAL A 116 5.26 12.09 1.38
N LEU A 117 4.14 11.51 0.96
CA LEU A 117 4.12 10.30 0.13
C LEU A 117 4.75 10.54 -1.24
N MET A 118 4.51 11.69 -1.87
CA MET A 118 5.16 12.04 -3.14
C MET A 118 6.67 12.14 -2.95
N GLY A 119 7.13 12.81 -1.87
CA GLY A 119 8.55 12.87 -1.53
C GLY A 119 9.16 11.48 -1.27
N LEU A 120 8.44 10.60 -0.58
CA LEU A 120 8.86 9.22 -0.35
C LEU A 120 9.04 8.44 -1.67
N CYS A 121 8.07 8.53 -2.58
CA CYS A 121 8.14 7.84 -3.87
C CYS A 121 9.30 8.34 -4.75
N MET A 122 9.62 9.62 -4.67
CA MET A 122 10.69 10.27 -5.43
C MET A 122 12.02 10.30 -4.68
N SER A 123 12.16 9.62 -3.55
CA SER A 123 13.43 9.60 -2.80
C SER A 123 14.55 8.96 -3.60
N GLY A 124 15.68 9.66 -3.74
CA GLY A 124 16.88 9.22 -4.48
C GLY A 124 17.88 8.43 -3.63
N SER A 125 17.75 8.46 -2.30
CA SER A 125 18.67 7.78 -1.39
C SER A 125 17.94 7.11 -0.23
N LEU A 126 18.61 6.17 0.44
CA LEU A 126 18.10 5.53 1.66
C LEU A 126 17.78 6.54 2.76
N VAL A 127 18.61 7.59 2.91
CA VAL A 127 18.41 8.61 3.95
C VAL A 127 17.21 9.48 3.63
N THR A 128 17.08 9.93 2.38
CA THR A 128 15.90 10.70 1.94
C THR A 128 14.61 9.88 2.11
N PHE A 129 14.66 8.60 1.71
CA PHE A 129 13.53 7.67 1.88
C PHE A 129 13.15 7.51 3.36
N TYR A 130 14.12 7.30 4.23
CA TYR A 130 13.92 7.17 5.67
C TYR A 130 13.25 8.43 6.27
N MET A 131 13.70 9.62 5.90
CA MET A 131 13.13 10.88 6.40
C MET A 131 11.64 11.00 6.04
N PHE A 132 11.27 10.77 4.77
CA PHE A 132 9.87 10.81 4.35
C PHE A 132 9.05 9.66 4.94
N TYR A 133 9.66 8.49 5.15
CA TYR A 133 9.02 7.33 5.76
C TYR A 133 8.62 7.59 7.22
N GLU A 134 9.47 8.25 8.00
CA GLU A 134 9.15 8.68 9.37
C GLU A 134 8.11 9.80 9.39
N ALA A 135 8.28 10.82 8.55
CA ALA A 135 7.31 11.91 8.43
C ALA A 135 5.90 11.39 8.08
N MET A 136 5.82 10.41 7.17
CA MET A 136 4.55 9.75 6.84
C MET A 136 3.93 9.06 8.06
N THR A 137 4.72 8.38 8.89
CA THR A 137 4.23 7.73 10.11
C THR A 137 3.60 8.73 11.08
N LEU A 138 4.30 9.84 11.32
CA LEU A 138 3.84 10.88 12.23
C LEU A 138 2.56 11.56 11.74
N LEU A 139 2.41 11.77 10.44
CA LEU A 139 1.21 12.40 9.86
C LEU A 139 0.02 11.44 9.74
N THR A 140 0.26 10.14 9.57
CA THR A 140 -0.83 9.15 9.46
C THR A 140 -1.34 8.65 10.82
N MET A 141 -0.53 8.71 11.88
CA MET A 141 -0.96 8.32 13.22
C MET A 141 -2.21 9.10 13.70
N PRO A 142 -2.30 10.45 13.58
CA PRO A 142 -3.50 11.18 13.96
C PRO A 142 -4.73 10.84 13.09
N LEU A 143 -4.55 10.35 11.86
CA LEU A 143 -5.66 9.86 11.03
C LEU A 143 -6.25 8.57 11.61
N VAL A 144 -5.41 7.69 12.20
CA VAL A 144 -5.87 6.50 12.92
C VAL A 144 -6.61 6.89 14.21
N MET A 145 -6.10 7.88 14.93
CA MET A 145 -6.65 8.36 16.21
C MET A 145 -7.79 9.37 16.04
N HIS A 146 -8.35 9.52 14.85
CA HIS A 146 -9.25 10.61 14.47
C HIS A 146 -10.45 10.77 15.42
N SER A 147 -11.11 9.69 15.81
CA SER A 147 -12.26 9.76 16.72
C SER A 147 -11.93 10.24 18.14
N GLY A 148 -10.66 10.16 18.55
CA GLY A 148 -10.22 10.52 19.92
C GLY A 148 -10.70 9.55 21.01
N SER A 149 -11.38 8.45 20.65
CA SER A 149 -11.79 7.43 21.61
C SER A 149 -10.58 6.74 22.24
N LYS A 150 -10.73 6.15 23.42
CA LYS A 150 -9.66 5.42 24.10
C LYS A 150 -9.11 4.29 23.22
N GLU A 151 -10.00 3.61 22.50
CA GLU A 151 -9.66 2.52 21.55
C GLU A 151 -8.87 3.06 20.35
N ALA A 152 -9.27 4.20 19.78
CA ALA A 152 -8.58 4.81 18.66
C ALA A 152 -7.19 5.34 19.07
N VAL A 153 -7.07 5.94 20.26
CA VAL A 153 -5.79 6.37 20.81
C VAL A 153 -4.87 5.17 21.03
N ALA A 154 -5.35 4.11 21.64
CA ALA A 154 -4.57 2.88 21.85
C ALA A 154 -4.14 2.24 20.51
N ALA A 155 -5.02 2.24 19.51
CA ALA A 155 -4.72 1.76 18.17
C ALA A 155 -3.64 2.61 17.47
N GLY A 156 -3.71 3.92 17.58
CA GLY A 156 -2.70 4.83 17.04
C GLY A 156 -1.34 4.71 17.73
N ILE A 157 -1.32 4.54 19.05
CA ILE A 157 -0.08 4.27 19.80
C ILE A 157 0.53 2.94 19.37
N LYS A 158 -0.28 1.89 19.24
CA LYS A 158 0.20 0.60 18.74
C LYS A 158 0.76 0.72 17.32
N TYR A 159 0.07 1.43 16.42
CA TYR A 159 0.58 1.73 15.09
C TYR A 159 1.93 2.45 15.13
N LEU A 160 2.07 3.48 15.99
CA LEU A 160 3.30 4.23 16.15
C LEU A 160 4.45 3.34 16.65
N ILE A 161 4.22 2.53 17.68
CA ILE A 161 5.25 1.63 18.25
C ILE A 161 5.79 0.67 17.18
N TYR A 162 4.90 -0.03 16.45
CA TYR A 162 5.32 -0.94 15.38
C TYR A 162 6.09 -0.21 14.27
N SER A 163 5.65 0.99 13.90
CA SER A 163 6.30 1.79 12.87
C SER A 163 7.67 2.29 13.30
N VAL A 164 7.80 2.81 14.53
CA VAL A 164 9.07 3.30 15.08
C VAL A 164 10.06 2.15 15.26
N VAL A 165 9.62 0.99 15.77
CA VAL A 165 10.48 -0.19 15.86
C VAL A 165 10.98 -0.59 14.47
N GLY A 166 10.08 -0.68 13.47
CA GLY A 166 10.48 -0.99 12.09
C GLY A 166 11.48 0.02 11.53
N ALA A 167 11.22 1.31 11.70
CA ALA A 167 12.09 2.39 11.24
C ALA A 167 13.44 2.41 11.97
N SER A 168 13.47 2.10 13.28
CA SER A 168 14.73 1.98 14.04
C SER A 168 15.60 0.83 13.50
N LEU A 169 15.00 -0.29 13.07
CA LEU A 169 15.73 -1.37 12.40
C LEU A 169 16.30 -0.91 11.04
N VAL A 170 15.54 -0.12 10.28
CA VAL A 170 16.04 0.47 9.03
C VAL A 170 17.19 1.43 9.29
N LEU A 171 17.06 2.33 10.27
CA LEU A 171 18.09 3.29 10.63
C LEU A 171 19.38 2.63 11.10
N LEU A 172 19.26 1.61 11.96
CA LEU A 172 20.37 0.76 12.35
C LEU A 172 21.07 0.17 11.12
N GLY A 173 20.27 -0.33 10.18
CA GLY A 173 20.76 -0.87 8.92
C GLY A 173 21.50 0.15 8.09
N ILE A 174 20.97 1.37 7.94
CA ILE A 174 21.64 2.47 7.19
C ILE A 174 23.01 2.76 7.77
N PHE A 175 23.11 2.94 9.08
CA PHE A 175 24.40 3.23 9.73
C PHE A 175 25.39 2.08 9.61
N ALA A 176 24.94 0.85 9.82
CA ALA A 176 25.82 -0.33 9.81
C ALA A 176 26.29 -0.70 8.40
N ILE A 177 25.50 -0.42 7.34
CA ILE A 177 25.83 -0.79 5.96
C ILE A 177 26.58 0.33 5.21
N ALA A 178 26.50 1.59 5.67
CA ALA A 178 27.11 2.73 5.02
C ALA A 178 28.63 2.56 4.71
N PRO A 179 29.46 1.95 5.60
CA PRO A 179 30.88 1.72 5.29
C PRO A 179 31.12 0.78 4.11
N TYR A 180 30.16 -0.09 3.79
CA TYR A 180 30.25 -1.11 2.74
C TYR A 180 29.57 -0.69 1.42
N ALA A 181 28.99 0.50 1.37
CA ALA A 181 28.36 1.05 0.17
C ALA A 181 29.30 2.00 -0.60
N GLN A 182 29.09 2.11 -1.91
CA GLN A 182 29.70 3.14 -2.73
C GLN A 182 29.05 4.50 -2.44
N SER A 183 27.74 4.50 -2.31
CA SER A 183 26.92 5.64 -1.88
C SER A 183 25.64 5.12 -1.21
N LEU A 184 24.91 6.00 -0.50
CA LEU A 184 23.58 5.67 0.03
C LEU A 184 22.45 5.96 -0.98
N SER A 185 22.77 6.34 -2.21
CA SER A 185 21.83 6.55 -3.31
C SER A 185 21.36 5.23 -3.90
N PHE A 186 20.13 5.22 -4.41
CA PHE A 186 19.58 4.06 -5.08
C PHE A 186 20.17 3.92 -6.49
N ALA A 187 20.70 2.74 -6.80
CA ALA A 187 21.23 2.39 -8.11
C ALA A 187 20.67 1.04 -8.57
N PRO A 188 20.18 0.90 -9.81
CA PRO A 188 19.76 -0.39 -10.35
C PRO A 188 20.89 -1.43 -10.23
N GLY A 189 20.56 -2.63 -9.74
CA GLY A 189 21.55 -3.69 -9.53
C GLY A 189 22.32 -3.60 -8.21
N GLY A 190 22.17 -2.52 -7.43
CA GLY A 190 22.75 -2.36 -6.10
C GLY A 190 23.80 -1.25 -5.98
N ALA A 191 24.02 -0.78 -4.75
CA ALA A 191 24.95 0.30 -4.41
C ALA A 191 26.11 -0.17 -3.50
N LEU A 192 26.26 -1.48 -3.29
CA LEU A 192 27.33 -2.04 -2.46
C LEU A 192 28.69 -1.97 -3.16
N ASP A 193 29.73 -1.66 -2.39
CA ASP A 193 31.13 -1.76 -2.81
C ASP A 193 31.64 -3.18 -2.53
N MET A 194 31.67 -4.02 -3.56
CA MET A 194 32.04 -5.43 -3.39
C MET A 194 33.47 -5.64 -2.89
N ALA A 195 34.37 -4.68 -3.10
CA ALA A 195 35.71 -4.74 -2.56
C ALA A 195 35.73 -4.55 -1.03
N LYS A 196 34.83 -3.71 -0.51
CA LYS A 196 34.67 -3.50 0.94
C LYS A 196 33.81 -4.59 1.60
N VAL A 197 32.91 -5.21 0.83
CA VAL A 197 32.07 -6.31 1.31
C VAL A 197 32.88 -7.60 1.47
N ALA A 198 33.96 -7.79 0.68
CA ALA A 198 34.80 -8.99 0.74
C ALA A 198 35.31 -9.27 2.16
N GLY A 199 35.00 -10.48 2.67
CA GLY A 199 35.29 -10.91 4.06
C GLY A 199 34.28 -10.45 5.11
N HIS A 200 33.26 -9.67 4.72
CA HIS A 200 32.18 -9.18 5.59
C HIS A 200 30.78 -9.56 5.07
N GLU A 201 30.68 -10.50 4.11
CA GLU A 201 29.45 -10.86 3.41
C GLU A 201 28.33 -11.26 4.38
N GLY A 202 28.66 -12.09 5.38
CA GLY A 202 27.70 -12.52 6.40
C GLY A 202 27.12 -11.37 7.22
N PHE A 203 27.94 -10.38 7.57
CA PHE A 203 27.50 -9.19 8.29
C PHE A 203 26.60 -8.31 7.41
N VAL A 204 27.01 -8.02 6.18
CA VAL A 204 26.24 -7.20 5.22
C VAL A 204 24.88 -7.84 4.93
N LEU A 205 24.84 -9.17 4.73
CA LEU A 205 23.59 -9.89 4.55
C LEU A 205 22.69 -9.83 5.79
N ALA A 206 23.24 -9.99 6.98
CA ALA A 206 22.48 -9.93 8.23
C ALA A 206 21.86 -8.53 8.43
N ILE A 207 22.65 -7.49 8.21
CA ILE A 207 22.16 -6.09 8.27
C ILE A 207 21.11 -5.82 7.18
N GLY A 208 21.33 -6.27 5.95
CA GLY A 208 20.33 -6.23 4.90
C GLY A 208 19.01 -6.90 5.32
N GLY A 209 19.09 -8.08 5.93
CA GLY A 209 17.92 -8.78 6.48
C GLY A 209 17.19 -7.97 7.56
N VAL A 210 17.93 -7.30 8.45
CA VAL A 210 17.36 -6.39 9.47
C VAL A 210 16.62 -5.23 8.82
N MET A 211 17.18 -4.60 7.77
CA MET A 211 16.49 -3.52 7.03
C MET A 211 15.22 -4.03 6.36
N LEU A 212 15.26 -5.21 5.74
CA LEU A 212 14.10 -5.83 5.11
C LEU A 212 13.00 -6.13 6.14
N LEU A 213 13.34 -6.61 7.33
CA LEU A 213 12.39 -6.80 8.41
C LEU A 213 11.79 -5.46 8.87
N GLY A 214 12.60 -4.41 8.96
CA GLY A 214 12.18 -3.07 9.33
C GLY A 214 11.11 -2.49 8.38
N PHE A 215 11.35 -2.54 7.06
CA PHE A 215 10.34 -2.15 6.06
C PHE A 215 9.16 -3.12 6.03
N GLY A 216 9.40 -4.39 6.29
CA GLY A 216 8.39 -5.43 6.44
C GLY A 216 7.36 -5.12 7.54
N ALA A 217 7.76 -4.43 8.61
CA ALA A 217 6.84 -3.99 9.67
C ALA A 217 5.70 -3.10 9.13
N LYS A 218 6.00 -2.13 8.26
CA LYS A 218 4.99 -1.28 7.63
C LYS A 218 4.18 -2.04 6.58
N ALA A 219 4.81 -2.97 5.86
CA ALA A 219 4.13 -3.86 4.92
C ALA A 219 3.21 -4.88 5.63
N GLY A 220 3.35 -5.05 6.95
CA GLY A 220 2.55 -6.00 7.73
C GLY A 220 3.06 -7.42 7.69
N LEU A 221 4.38 -7.61 7.54
CA LEU A 221 5.05 -8.91 7.56
C LEU A 221 5.12 -9.48 8.99
N TYR A 222 4.88 -10.78 9.14
CA TYR A 222 5.09 -11.48 10.41
C TYR A 222 6.56 -11.37 10.87
N PRO A 223 6.81 -11.11 12.16
CA PRO A 223 5.87 -11.00 13.28
C PRO A 223 5.33 -9.57 13.51
N LEU A 224 5.71 -8.58 12.70
CA LEU A 224 5.44 -7.16 12.91
C LEU A 224 4.12 -6.66 12.28
N HIS A 225 3.16 -7.55 12.02
CA HIS A 225 1.88 -7.25 11.35
C HIS A 225 0.76 -6.78 12.29
N GLY A 226 0.92 -6.91 13.61
CA GLY A 226 -0.15 -6.81 14.60
C GLY A 226 -0.82 -5.45 14.74
N TRP A 227 -0.28 -4.40 14.13
CA TRP A 227 -0.88 -3.06 14.14
C TRP A 227 -2.05 -2.92 13.14
N LEU A 228 -1.97 -3.61 11.98
CA LEU A 228 -2.98 -3.51 10.91
C LEU A 228 -4.40 -3.85 11.37
N PRO A 229 -4.67 -5.03 11.97
CA PRO A 229 -6.02 -5.39 12.40
C PRO A 229 -6.54 -4.55 13.59
N THR A 230 -5.67 -3.75 14.22
CA THR A 230 -6.05 -2.83 15.30
C THR A 230 -6.32 -1.42 14.75
N ALA A 231 -5.48 -0.92 13.84
CA ALA A 231 -5.59 0.43 13.29
C ALA A 231 -6.80 0.60 12.36
N HIS A 232 -7.09 -0.39 11.51
CA HIS A 232 -8.17 -0.26 10.51
C HIS A 232 -9.59 -0.14 11.09
N PRO A 233 -10.00 -0.91 12.12
CA PRO A 233 -11.31 -0.69 12.73
C PRO A 233 -11.45 0.67 13.40
N ALA A 234 -10.38 1.18 14.00
CA ALA A 234 -10.35 2.43 14.75
C ALA A 234 -10.34 3.68 13.86
N ALA A 235 -9.70 3.61 12.69
CA ALA A 235 -9.61 4.72 11.75
C ALA A 235 -10.94 4.95 11.02
N PRO A 236 -11.28 6.20 10.62
CA PRO A 236 -12.34 6.48 9.66
C PRO A 236 -12.14 5.68 8.36
N SER A 237 -13.23 5.29 7.69
CA SER A 237 -13.12 4.40 6.53
C SER A 237 -12.31 4.95 5.36
N PRO A 238 -12.35 6.26 5.03
CA PRO A 238 -11.43 6.82 4.03
C PRO A 238 -9.95 6.73 4.46
N ALA A 239 -9.64 6.91 5.75
CA ALA A 239 -8.29 6.69 6.26
C ALA A 239 -7.91 5.20 6.22
N SER A 240 -8.83 4.29 6.55
CA SER A 240 -8.60 2.84 6.45
C SER A 240 -8.35 2.40 5.00
N ALA A 241 -9.05 2.97 4.02
CA ALA A 241 -8.82 2.69 2.61
C ALA A 241 -7.37 3.01 2.23
N VAL A 242 -6.92 4.25 2.44
CA VAL A 242 -5.55 4.65 2.09
C VAL A 242 -4.48 4.00 2.97
N LEU A 243 -4.76 3.65 4.22
CA LEU A 243 -3.84 2.86 5.05
C LEU A 243 -3.55 1.49 4.40
N SER A 244 -4.59 0.82 3.90
CA SER A 244 -4.46 -0.46 3.21
C SER A 244 -3.94 -0.31 1.78
N GLY A 245 -4.56 0.59 1.01
CA GLY A 245 -4.29 0.76 -0.42
C GLY A 245 -2.95 1.45 -0.72
N VAL A 246 -2.46 2.33 0.17
CA VAL A 246 -1.32 3.21 -0.09
C VAL A 246 -0.22 3.06 0.96
N ILE A 247 -0.51 3.27 2.25
CA ILE A 247 0.53 3.35 3.30
C ILE A 247 1.33 2.04 3.43
N THR A 248 0.69 0.89 3.34
CA THR A 248 1.40 -0.39 3.34
C THR A 248 2.38 -0.54 2.17
N LYS A 249 2.10 0.13 1.03
CA LYS A 249 2.98 0.12 -0.16
C LYS A 249 4.22 0.97 0.02
N ALA A 250 4.23 1.91 0.96
CA ALA A 250 5.47 2.58 1.36
C ALA A 250 6.49 1.58 1.94
N GLY A 251 6.03 0.62 2.77
CA GLY A 251 6.87 -0.49 3.21
C GLY A 251 7.33 -1.40 2.07
N VAL A 252 6.42 -1.71 1.13
CA VAL A 252 6.74 -2.49 -0.08
C VAL A 252 7.78 -1.76 -0.94
N LEU A 253 7.63 -0.45 -1.15
CA LEU A 253 8.59 0.35 -1.91
C LEU A 253 9.97 0.34 -1.24
N GLY A 254 10.01 0.45 0.09
CA GLY A 254 11.26 0.30 0.86
C GLY A 254 11.92 -1.07 0.66
N LEU A 255 11.14 -2.16 0.71
CA LEU A 255 11.62 -3.52 0.42
C LEU A 255 12.17 -3.61 -1.01
N LEU A 256 11.44 -3.12 -2.00
CA LEU A 256 11.85 -3.12 -3.40
C LEU A 256 13.17 -2.34 -3.59
N ARG A 257 13.26 -1.12 -3.04
CA ARG A 257 14.46 -0.28 -3.11
C ARG A 257 15.67 -0.95 -2.47
N VAL A 258 15.50 -1.56 -1.29
CA VAL A 258 16.60 -2.26 -0.61
C VAL A 258 17.03 -3.51 -1.37
N ILE A 259 16.09 -4.34 -1.82
CA ILE A 259 16.41 -5.58 -2.53
C ILE A 259 17.11 -5.32 -3.86
N TYR A 260 16.54 -4.43 -4.69
CA TYR A 260 16.95 -4.30 -6.09
C TYR A 260 17.84 -3.10 -6.37
N CYS A 261 17.72 -2.01 -5.59
CA CYS A 261 18.45 -0.78 -5.85
C CYS A 261 19.55 -0.50 -4.83
N PHE A 262 19.67 -1.28 -3.76
CA PHE A 262 20.70 -1.07 -2.75
C PHE A 262 21.57 -2.31 -2.52
N LEU A 263 20.98 -3.45 -2.11
CA LEU A 263 21.72 -4.69 -1.92
C LEU A 263 22.09 -5.37 -3.24
N GLY A 264 21.21 -5.27 -4.26
CA GLY A 264 21.29 -5.97 -5.52
C GLY A 264 20.72 -7.40 -5.46
N ALA A 265 19.85 -7.74 -6.40
CA ALA A 265 19.20 -9.05 -6.45
C ALA A 265 20.21 -10.21 -6.56
N GLN A 266 21.30 -10.01 -7.30
CA GLN A 266 22.36 -10.99 -7.49
C GLN A 266 23.08 -11.34 -6.17
N ASN A 267 23.25 -10.37 -5.27
CA ASN A 267 23.93 -10.56 -3.98
C ASN A 267 23.02 -11.27 -2.94
N LEU A 268 21.70 -11.23 -3.15
CA LEU A 268 20.72 -11.90 -2.28
C LEU A 268 20.34 -13.30 -2.77
N ARG A 269 20.53 -13.59 -4.07
CA ARG A 269 20.11 -14.86 -4.67
C ARG A 269 20.85 -16.05 -4.06
N GLY A 270 20.11 -17.03 -3.61
CA GLY A 270 20.64 -18.24 -2.97
C GLY A 270 21.08 -18.07 -1.51
N THR A 271 20.92 -16.88 -0.94
CA THR A 271 21.28 -16.63 0.46
C THR A 271 20.17 -17.04 1.43
N TRP A 272 20.56 -17.21 2.70
CA TRP A 272 19.60 -17.46 3.77
C TRP A 272 18.59 -16.30 3.95
N VAL A 273 18.97 -15.05 3.65
CA VAL A 273 18.09 -13.86 3.72
C VAL A 273 16.93 -14.01 2.73
N GLN A 274 17.21 -14.43 1.49
CA GLN A 274 16.15 -14.72 0.50
C GLN A 274 15.18 -15.78 1.05
N THR A 275 15.72 -16.91 1.53
CA THR A 275 14.91 -18.02 2.04
C THR A 275 14.05 -17.61 3.25
N VAL A 276 14.61 -16.85 4.19
CA VAL A 276 13.88 -16.34 5.36
C VAL A 276 12.78 -15.38 4.95
N LEU A 277 13.06 -14.44 4.04
CA LEU A 277 12.05 -13.48 3.57
C LEU A 277 10.89 -14.20 2.85
N MET A 278 11.19 -15.20 2.03
CA MET A 278 10.19 -16.06 1.40
C MET A 278 9.35 -16.81 2.43
N ALA A 279 9.99 -17.45 3.39
CA ALA A 279 9.30 -18.23 4.43
C ALA A 279 8.38 -17.32 5.27
N LEU A 280 8.86 -16.15 5.71
CA LEU A 280 8.07 -15.19 6.47
C LEU A 280 6.90 -14.64 5.65
N SER A 281 7.10 -14.36 4.36
CA SER A 281 6.03 -13.88 3.50
C SER A 281 4.95 -14.94 3.27
N LEU A 282 5.31 -16.19 2.97
CA LEU A 282 4.35 -17.29 2.79
C LEU A 282 3.61 -17.63 4.09
N LEU A 283 4.31 -17.62 5.22
CA LEU A 283 3.69 -17.77 6.53
C LEU A 283 2.65 -16.68 6.79
N THR A 284 3.00 -15.42 6.47
CA THR A 284 2.10 -14.28 6.66
C THR A 284 0.90 -14.34 5.71
N VAL A 285 1.10 -14.77 4.45
CA VAL A 285 0.02 -15.03 3.49
C VAL A 285 -1.00 -15.99 4.08
N PHE A 286 -0.54 -17.12 4.61
CA PHE A 286 -1.43 -18.16 5.14
C PHE A 286 -2.11 -17.72 6.43
N ILE A 287 -1.37 -17.23 7.43
CA ILE A 287 -1.90 -16.78 8.72
C ILE A 287 -2.90 -15.63 8.53
N GLY A 288 -2.55 -14.64 7.72
CA GLY A 288 -3.42 -13.51 7.43
C GLY A 288 -4.76 -13.93 6.82
N SER A 289 -4.75 -14.87 5.86
CA SER A 289 -5.97 -15.41 5.26
C SER A 289 -6.80 -16.23 6.25
N LEU A 290 -6.15 -17.04 7.08
CA LEU A 290 -6.82 -17.84 8.10
C LEU A 290 -7.51 -16.98 9.16
N LEU A 291 -6.82 -15.92 9.61
CA LEU A 291 -7.38 -14.99 10.60
C LEU A 291 -8.48 -14.11 9.98
N ALA A 292 -8.37 -13.73 8.71
CA ALA A 292 -9.45 -13.06 7.97
C ALA A 292 -10.71 -13.95 7.88
N TYR A 293 -10.53 -15.25 7.65
CA TYR A 293 -11.64 -16.22 7.59
C TYR A 293 -12.39 -16.33 8.92
N ARG A 294 -11.68 -16.28 10.05
CA ARG A 294 -12.26 -16.41 11.41
C ARG A 294 -12.86 -15.10 11.94
N GLU A 295 -12.50 -13.97 11.37
CA GLU A 295 -12.90 -12.66 11.89
C GLU A 295 -14.32 -12.28 11.47
N HIS A 296 -15.15 -11.83 12.42
CA HIS A 296 -16.54 -11.44 12.19
C HIS A 296 -16.74 -9.94 11.97
N HIS A 297 -15.84 -9.09 12.49
CA HIS A 297 -15.92 -7.66 12.30
C HIS A 297 -15.43 -7.27 10.89
N LEU A 298 -16.28 -6.60 10.09
CA LEU A 298 -16.06 -6.33 8.67
C LEU A 298 -14.72 -5.66 8.36
N LYS A 299 -14.43 -4.50 8.99
CA LYS A 299 -13.16 -3.77 8.75
C LYS A 299 -11.94 -4.56 9.22
N LYS A 300 -12.04 -5.31 10.32
CA LYS A 300 -10.95 -6.12 10.85
C LYS A 300 -10.68 -7.34 9.97
N ARG A 301 -11.72 -7.96 9.40
CA ARG A 301 -11.60 -9.01 8.37
C ARG A 301 -10.83 -8.49 7.14
N LEU A 302 -11.18 -7.29 6.65
CA LEU A 302 -10.47 -6.63 5.56
C LEU A 302 -9.02 -6.29 5.94
N ALA A 303 -8.75 -5.92 7.18
CA ALA A 303 -7.38 -5.66 7.66
C ALA A 303 -6.51 -6.93 7.66
N TRP A 304 -7.03 -8.05 8.17
CA TRP A 304 -6.34 -9.34 8.10
C TRP A 304 -6.10 -9.77 6.65
N SER A 305 -7.05 -9.52 5.77
CA SER A 305 -6.84 -9.78 4.35
C SER A 305 -5.80 -8.84 3.73
N THR A 306 -5.58 -7.63 4.27
CA THR A 306 -4.46 -6.75 3.86
C THR A 306 -3.12 -7.36 4.25
N VAL A 307 -2.98 -7.86 5.49
CA VAL A 307 -1.78 -8.57 5.97
C VAL A 307 -1.42 -9.70 5.00
N SER A 308 -2.40 -10.53 4.63
CA SER A 308 -2.18 -11.61 3.66
C SER A 308 -1.76 -11.08 2.30
N GLN A 309 -2.54 -10.21 1.68
CA GLN A 309 -2.35 -9.80 0.28
C GLN A 309 -1.09 -8.93 0.08
N VAL A 310 -0.69 -8.09 1.04
CA VAL A 310 0.59 -7.38 0.93
C VAL A 310 1.76 -8.37 1.00
N SER A 311 1.62 -9.45 1.74
CA SER A 311 2.65 -10.49 1.80
C SER A 311 2.77 -11.30 0.50
N TYR A 312 1.75 -11.35 -0.38
CA TYR A 312 1.90 -11.82 -1.77
C TYR A 312 2.92 -10.97 -2.52
N ILE A 313 2.89 -9.65 -2.33
CA ILE A 313 3.84 -8.74 -2.97
C ILE A 313 5.25 -9.01 -2.44
N VAL A 314 5.41 -9.10 -1.13
CA VAL A 314 6.72 -9.39 -0.49
C VAL A 314 7.28 -10.73 -0.98
N PHE A 315 6.42 -11.74 -1.11
CA PHE A 315 6.80 -13.04 -1.68
C PHE A 315 7.30 -12.88 -3.11
N GLY A 316 6.59 -12.15 -3.97
CA GLY A 316 7.02 -11.91 -5.35
C GLY A 316 8.37 -11.18 -5.43
N LEU A 317 8.60 -10.17 -4.56
CA LEU A 317 9.89 -9.49 -4.46
C LEU A 317 11.02 -10.44 -4.04
N SER A 318 10.73 -11.42 -3.16
CA SER A 318 11.73 -12.37 -2.65
C SER A 318 12.08 -13.49 -3.62
N THR A 319 11.31 -13.68 -4.70
CA THR A 319 11.66 -14.68 -5.75
C THR A 319 12.92 -14.31 -6.51
N LEU A 320 13.28 -13.03 -6.55
CA LEU A 320 14.40 -12.47 -7.33
C LEU A 320 14.37 -12.89 -8.81
N HIS A 321 13.17 -13.11 -9.35
CA HIS A 321 12.91 -13.55 -10.71
C HIS A 321 12.02 -12.52 -11.45
N PRO A 322 12.25 -12.25 -12.76
CA PRO A 322 11.49 -11.23 -13.49
C PRO A 322 9.97 -11.40 -13.41
N LEU A 323 9.44 -12.63 -13.56
CA LEU A 323 8.01 -12.91 -13.47
C LEU A 323 7.46 -12.68 -12.06
N GLY A 324 8.20 -13.09 -11.03
CA GLY A 324 7.78 -12.85 -9.64
C GLY A 324 7.77 -11.37 -9.28
N LEU A 325 8.75 -10.61 -9.76
CA LEU A 325 8.80 -9.16 -9.59
C LEU A 325 7.66 -8.47 -10.36
N LEU A 326 7.39 -8.90 -11.60
CA LEU A 326 6.24 -8.41 -12.38
C LEU A 326 4.92 -8.71 -11.66
N GLY A 327 4.73 -9.95 -11.20
CA GLY A 327 3.57 -10.36 -10.42
C GLY A 327 3.38 -9.52 -9.16
N ALA A 328 4.48 -9.20 -8.45
CA ALA A 328 4.47 -8.33 -7.28
C ALA A 328 3.98 -6.92 -7.65
N MET A 329 4.47 -6.32 -8.71
CA MET A 329 4.08 -4.98 -9.15
C MET A 329 2.64 -4.93 -9.66
N LEU A 330 2.20 -5.92 -10.43
CA LEU A 330 0.79 -6.07 -10.82
C LEU A 330 -0.11 -6.20 -9.58
N HIS A 331 0.37 -6.93 -8.56
CA HIS A 331 -0.38 -7.08 -7.31
C HIS A 331 -0.39 -5.79 -6.47
N VAL A 332 0.65 -4.96 -6.52
CA VAL A 332 0.65 -3.60 -5.93
C VAL A 332 -0.50 -2.78 -6.51
N VAL A 333 -0.65 -2.74 -7.83
CA VAL A 333 -1.72 -1.99 -8.51
C VAL A 333 -3.09 -2.59 -8.16
N CYS A 334 -3.27 -3.89 -8.38
CA CYS A 334 -4.53 -4.59 -8.10
C CYS A 334 -5.00 -4.36 -6.65
N HIS A 335 -4.12 -4.63 -5.70
CA HIS A 335 -4.43 -4.54 -4.28
C HIS A 335 -4.76 -3.10 -3.87
N SER A 336 -4.08 -2.09 -4.40
CA SER A 336 -4.39 -0.68 -4.10
C SER A 336 -5.79 -0.31 -4.55
N LEU A 337 -6.15 -0.61 -5.79
CA LEU A 337 -7.49 -0.32 -6.33
C LEU A 337 -8.59 -1.07 -5.58
N VAL A 338 -8.43 -2.37 -5.45
CA VAL A 338 -9.47 -3.26 -4.91
C VAL A 338 -9.66 -3.05 -3.40
N LYS A 339 -8.59 -2.85 -2.64
CA LYS A 339 -8.71 -2.62 -1.19
C LYS A 339 -9.38 -1.32 -0.86
N ASP A 340 -9.11 -0.27 -1.60
CA ASP A 340 -9.80 1.00 -1.40
C ASP A 340 -11.30 0.84 -1.66
N VAL A 341 -11.69 0.14 -2.73
CA VAL A 341 -13.11 -0.18 -3.00
C VAL A 341 -13.72 -0.97 -1.84
N LEU A 342 -13.06 -1.99 -1.33
CA LEU A 342 -13.58 -2.82 -0.25
C LEU A 342 -13.73 -2.05 1.08
N PHE A 343 -12.73 -1.23 1.45
CA PHE A 343 -12.81 -0.42 2.67
C PHE A 343 -13.80 0.73 2.54
N MET A 344 -13.89 1.38 1.37
CA MET A 344 -14.91 2.40 1.10
C MET A 344 -16.31 1.78 1.10
N GLY A 345 -16.49 0.60 0.49
CA GLY A 345 -17.77 -0.13 0.53
C GLY A 345 -18.17 -0.53 1.94
N ALA A 346 -17.24 -1.07 2.73
CA ALA A 346 -17.47 -1.35 4.14
C ALA A 346 -17.83 -0.10 4.93
N GLY A 347 -17.15 1.02 4.66
CA GLY A 347 -17.44 2.31 5.28
C GLY A 347 -18.81 2.84 4.92
N ALA A 348 -19.20 2.76 3.66
CA ALA A 348 -20.53 3.18 3.20
C ALA A 348 -21.64 2.36 3.88
N VAL A 349 -21.46 1.04 4.01
CA VAL A 349 -22.38 0.17 4.72
C VAL A 349 -22.49 0.57 6.18
N ILE A 350 -21.37 0.71 6.88
CA ILE A 350 -21.35 1.08 8.31
C ILE A 350 -21.99 2.46 8.51
N LEU A 351 -21.68 3.45 7.66
CA LEU A 351 -22.25 4.80 7.74
C LEU A 351 -23.78 4.80 7.59
N LYS A 352 -24.32 3.97 6.70
CA LYS A 352 -25.76 3.95 6.39
C LYS A 352 -26.58 3.05 7.29
N THR A 353 -25.97 2.02 7.88
CA THR A 353 -26.71 1.00 8.64
C THR A 353 -26.27 0.88 10.09
N GLY A 354 -25.09 1.39 10.46
CA GLY A 354 -24.46 1.16 11.76
C GLY A 354 -23.86 -0.25 11.94
N GLU A 355 -24.07 -1.17 10.96
CA GLU A 355 -23.69 -2.57 11.10
C GLU A 355 -22.20 -2.78 10.84
N THR A 356 -21.51 -3.36 11.80
CA THR A 356 -20.08 -3.66 11.72
C THR A 356 -19.77 -5.15 11.60
N GLN A 357 -20.77 -6.01 11.91
CA GLN A 357 -20.60 -7.46 11.90
C GLN A 357 -21.05 -8.05 10.56
N VAL A 358 -20.26 -8.98 10.03
CA VAL A 358 -20.52 -9.62 8.74
C VAL A 358 -21.84 -10.38 8.73
N ASP A 359 -22.20 -10.98 9.85
CA ASP A 359 -23.44 -11.77 9.94
C ASP A 359 -24.73 -10.91 9.90
N ALA A 360 -24.60 -9.63 10.24
CA ALA A 360 -25.70 -8.65 10.16
C ALA A 360 -25.94 -8.09 8.74
N LEU A 361 -25.07 -8.40 7.78
CA LEU A 361 -25.13 -7.83 6.42
C LEU A 361 -26.09 -8.58 5.46
N ARG A 362 -27.01 -9.43 5.99
CA ARG A 362 -28.00 -10.12 5.15
C ARG A 362 -28.93 -9.12 4.45
N GLY A 363 -29.07 -9.26 3.13
CA GLY A 363 -29.94 -8.40 2.33
C GLY A 363 -29.40 -7.00 2.04
N ILE A 364 -28.20 -6.67 2.50
CA ILE A 364 -27.59 -5.34 2.26
C ILE A 364 -27.45 -5.02 0.77
N GLY A 365 -27.23 -6.01 -0.09
CA GLY A 365 -27.14 -5.83 -1.55
C GLY A 365 -28.46 -5.37 -2.20
N LYS A 366 -29.60 -5.60 -1.56
CA LYS A 366 -30.91 -5.07 -1.99
C LYS A 366 -31.12 -3.63 -1.50
N ARG A 367 -30.53 -3.26 -0.36
CA ARG A 367 -30.60 -1.92 0.22
C ARG A 367 -29.59 -0.96 -0.39
N MET A 368 -28.38 -1.46 -0.70
CA MET A 368 -27.24 -0.71 -1.24
C MET A 368 -26.66 -1.43 -2.47
N PRO A 369 -27.41 -1.52 -3.59
CA PRO A 369 -27.02 -2.36 -4.72
C PRO A 369 -25.71 -1.91 -5.38
N VAL A 370 -25.49 -0.61 -5.62
CA VAL A 370 -24.29 -0.11 -6.29
C VAL A 370 -23.07 -0.33 -5.43
N THR A 371 -23.14 0.03 -4.13
CA THR A 371 -22.06 -0.22 -3.16
C THR A 371 -21.69 -1.71 -3.11
N MET A 372 -22.68 -2.59 -3.08
CA MET A 372 -22.44 -4.03 -2.97
C MET A 372 -21.96 -4.67 -4.28
N TRP A 373 -22.32 -4.12 -5.45
CA TRP A 373 -21.71 -4.55 -6.72
C TRP A 373 -20.23 -4.16 -6.79
N CYS A 374 -19.86 -2.93 -6.37
CA CYS A 374 -18.45 -2.56 -6.25
C CYS A 374 -17.70 -3.49 -5.29
N PHE A 375 -18.30 -3.78 -4.13
CA PHE A 375 -17.72 -4.71 -3.15
C PHE A 375 -17.59 -6.14 -3.70
N ALA A 376 -18.58 -6.62 -4.47
CA ALA A 376 -18.56 -7.94 -5.09
C ALA A 376 -17.45 -8.06 -6.15
N ILE A 377 -17.34 -7.09 -7.06
CA ILE A 377 -16.30 -7.06 -8.10
C ILE A 377 -14.92 -6.94 -7.44
N GLY A 378 -14.76 -6.06 -6.45
CA GLY A 378 -13.53 -5.96 -5.67
C GLY A 378 -13.18 -7.28 -4.97
N SER A 379 -14.17 -8.01 -4.44
CA SER A 379 -13.97 -9.34 -3.84
C SER A 379 -13.48 -10.35 -4.87
N LEU A 380 -14.08 -10.41 -6.07
CA LEU A 380 -13.62 -11.27 -7.16
C LEU A 380 -12.18 -10.93 -7.59
N GLY A 381 -11.86 -9.63 -7.67
CA GLY A 381 -10.51 -9.15 -7.96
C GLY A 381 -9.49 -9.61 -6.91
N LEU A 382 -9.83 -9.55 -5.64
CA LEU A 382 -8.94 -9.97 -4.56
C LEU A 382 -8.77 -11.50 -4.48
N ILE A 383 -9.82 -12.27 -4.78
CA ILE A 383 -9.75 -13.73 -4.92
C ILE A 383 -8.82 -14.10 -6.06
N GLY A 384 -8.83 -13.34 -7.14
CA GLY A 384 -8.07 -13.59 -8.36
C GLY A 384 -8.86 -14.39 -9.37
N ILE A 385 -10.12 -14.00 -9.63
CA ILE A 385 -10.97 -14.60 -10.64
C ILE A 385 -10.86 -13.79 -11.95
N PRO A 386 -10.64 -14.43 -13.11
CA PRO A 386 -10.70 -13.75 -14.41
C PRO A 386 -12.06 -13.06 -14.60
N PRO A 387 -12.14 -11.90 -15.25
CA PRO A 387 -11.08 -11.14 -15.92
C PRO A 387 -10.38 -10.10 -15.03
N CYS A 388 -10.45 -10.21 -13.71
CA CYS A 388 -9.87 -9.22 -12.82
C CYS A 388 -8.33 -9.26 -12.80
N LEU A 389 -7.69 -8.11 -12.59
CA LEU A 389 -6.23 -7.96 -12.53
C LEU A 389 -5.55 -8.87 -11.49
N GLY A 390 -6.26 -9.21 -10.40
CA GLY A 390 -5.77 -10.11 -9.36
C GLY A 390 -5.44 -11.52 -9.85
N PHE A 391 -6.09 -12.00 -10.90
CA PHE A 391 -5.75 -13.28 -11.53
C PHE A 391 -4.35 -13.22 -12.15
N PHE A 392 -4.09 -12.23 -13.00
CA PHE A 392 -2.82 -12.08 -13.67
C PHE A 392 -1.66 -11.89 -12.71
N SER A 393 -1.85 -11.05 -11.69
CA SER A 393 -0.81 -10.84 -10.68
C SER A 393 -0.44 -12.14 -9.94
N LYS A 394 -1.43 -12.95 -9.54
CA LYS A 394 -1.19 -14.23 -8.86
C LYS A 394 -0.61 -15.29 -9.80
N TRP A 395 -0.99 -15.25 -11.05
CA TRP A 395 -0.43 -16.11 -12.08
C TRP A 395 1.07 -15.87 -12.27
N GLU A 396 1.48 -14.62 -12.45
CA GLU A 396 2.89 -14.24 -12.57
C GLU A 396 3.69 -14.55 -11.29
N LEU A 397 3.10 -14.36 -10.11
CA LEU A 397 3.73 -14.76 -8.85
C LEU A 397 3.99 -16.26 -8.78
N ALA A 398 3.02 -17.08 -9.21
CA ALA A 398 3.17 -18.54 -9.25
C ALA A 398 4.24 -18.97 -10.27
N GLN A 399 4.22 -18.40 -11.47
CA GLN A 399 5.24 -18.67 -12.49
C GLN A 399 6.64 -18.25 -12.03
N GLY A 400 6.77 -17.06 -11.43
CA GLY A 400 8.04 -16.58 -10.88
C GLY A 400 8.57 -17.49 -9.77
N SER A 401 7.69 -18.04 -8.93
CA SER A 401 8.06 -19.03 -7.92
C SER A 401 8.58 -20.33 -8.53
N LEU A 402 7.90 -20.85 -9.54
CA LEU A 402 8.29 -22.09 -10.22
C LEU A 402 9.62 -21.95 -10.98
N ALA A 403 9.91 -20.76 -11.50
CA ALA A 403 11.09 -20.47 -12.31
C ALA A 403 12.31 -19.96 -11.52
N MET A 404 12.14 -19.63 -10.24
CA MET A 404 13.26 -19.11 -9.43
C MET A 404 14.36 -20.14 -9.22
N THR A 405 15.58 -19.64 -9.05
CA THR A 405 16.80 -20.43 -8.83
C THR A 405 17.50 -20.01 -7.53
N GLY A 406 18.44 -20.84 -7.06
CA GLY A 406 19.25 -20.53 -5.87
C GLY A 406 18.61 -20.93 -4.54
N VAL A 407 17.38 -21.40 -4.51
CA VAL A 407 16.69 -21.90 -3.32
C VAL A 407 16.40 -23.39 -3.43
N ALA A 408 16.02 -24.03 -2.32
CA ALA A 408 15.66 -25.44 -2.33
C ALA A 408 14.45 -25.69 -3.26
N SER A 409 14.52 -26.69 -4.12
CA SER A 409 13.55 -26.98 -5.18
C SER A 409 12.10 -27.17 -4.69
N TRP A 410 11.92 -27.62 -3.45
CA TRP A 410 10.58 -27.75 -2.87
C TRP A 410 9.89 -26.38 -2.63
N LEU A 411 10.67 -25.32 -2.39
CA LEU A 411 10.13 -23.95 -2.22
C LEU A 411 9.49 -23.44 -3.51
N ASN A 412 9.97 -23.86 -4.69
CA ASN A 412 9.41 -23.46 -5.98
C ASN A 412 7.93 -23.85 -6.08
N TRP A 413 7.58 -25.05 -5.60
CA TRP A 413 6.20 -25.54 -5.59
C TRP A 413 5.40 -25.12 -4.37
N PHE A 414 6.06 -24.96 -3.22
CA PHE A 414 5.40 -24.58 -1.97
C PHE A 414 4.76 -23.19 -2.07
N GLY A 415 5.42 -22.24 -2.77
CA GLY A 415 4.87 -20.92 -3.04
C GLY A 415 3.48 -20.98 -3.68
N PRO A 416 3.32 -21.50 -4.90
CA PRO A 416 2.02 -21.64 -5.58
C PRO A 416 0.96 -22.36 -4.75
N VAL A 417 1.33 -23.39 -4.00
CA VAL A 417 0.39 -24.12 -3.10
C VAL A 417 -0.16 -23.20 -2.01
N VAL A 418 0.71 -22.44 -1.32
CA VAL A 418 0.27 -21.49 -0.29
C VAL A 418 -0.59 -20.37 -0.90
N LEU A 419 -0.20 -19.84 -2.07
CA LEU A 419 -0.97 -18.81 -2.78
C LEU A 419 -2.38 -19.31 -3.14
N LEU A 420 -2.50 -20.55 -3.62
CA LEU A 420 -3.80 -21.17 -3.96
C LEU A 420 -4.67 -21.39 -2.72
N LEU A 421 -4.10 -21.94 -1.64
CA LEU A 421 -4.81 -22.11 -0.37
C LEU A 421 -5.31 -20.78 0.18
N SER A 422 -4.49 -19.74 0.12
CA SER A 422 -4.87 -18.40 0.54
C SER A 422 -5.96 -17.80 -0.38
N ALA A 423 -5.94 -18.07 -1.68
CA ALA A 423 -7.00 -17.65 -2.61
C ALA A 423 -8.35 -18.32 -2.27
N LEU A 424 -8.34 -19.62 -1.94
CA LEU A 424 -9.52 -20.35 -1.48
C LEU A 424 -10.05 -19.78 -0.16
N LEU A 425 -9.18 -19.49 0.81
CA LEU A 425 -9.58 -18.82 2.05
C LEU A 425 -10.15 -17.42 1.76
N THR A 426 -9.58 -16.70 0.79
CA THR A 426 -10.08 -15.37 0.37
C THR A 426 -11.51 -15.47 -0.16
N ALA A 427 -11.79 -16.45 -1.00
CA ALA A 427 -13.15 -16.75 -1.42
C ALA A 427 -14.04 -17.09 -0.22
N GLY A 428 -13.55 -17.90 0.70
CA GLY A 428 -14.27 -18.32 1.91
C GLY A 428 -14.66 -17.18 2.85
N TYR A 429 -13.88 -16.09 2.93
CA TYR A 429 -14.24 -14.97 3.81
C TYR A 429 -14.93 -13.79 3.11
N LEU A 430 -14.80 -13.62 1.79
CA LEU A 430 -15.44 -12.52 1.04
C LEU A 430 -16.77 -12.94 0.40
N MET A 431 -16.82 -14.12 -0.24
CA MET A 431 -18.02 -14.53 -0.97
C MET A 431 -19.27 -14.70 -0.08
N PRO A 432 -19.19 -15.19 1.17
CA PRO A 432 -20.36 -15.24 2.03
C PRO A 432 -21.00 -13.87 2.30
N ILE A 433 -20.18 -12.78 2.36
CA ILE A 433 -20.69 -11.41 2.51
C ILE A 433 -21.51 -11.02 1.29
N VAL A 434 -20.97 -11.27 0.09
CA VAL A 434 -21.61 -10.95 -1.20
C VAL A 434 -22.90 -11.77 -1.38
N LEU A 435 -22.80 -13.10 -1.20
CA LEU A 435 -23.92 -14.00 -1.42
C LEU A 435 -25.08 -13.72 -0.44
N ARG A 436 -24.80 -13.59 0.86
CA ARG A 436 -25.83 -13.26 1.86
C ARG A 436 -26.37 -11.84 1.68
N GLY A 437 -25.54 -10.92 1.17
CA GLY A 437 -25.97 -9.57 0.84
C GLY A 437 -27.00 -9.53 -0.27
N PHE A 438 -26.81 -10.25 -1.36
CA PHE A 438 -27.75 -10.29 -2.49
C PHE A 438 -28.87 -11.33 -2.33
N PHE A 439 -28.57 -12.46 -1.69
CA PHE A 439 -29.48 -13.60 -1.51
C PHE A 439 -29.71 -13.90 -0.02
N PRO A 440 -30.48 -13.06 0.69
CA PRO A 440 -30.61 -13.14 2.15
C PRO A 440 -31.40 -14.34 2.66
N GLY A 441 -32.08 -15.09 1.78
CA GLY A 441 -33.05 -16.15 2.13
C GLY A 441 -34.48 -15.64 2.28
N LYS A 442 -35.44 -16.57 2.43
CA LYS A 442 -36.87 -16.26 2.45
C LYS A 442 -37.32 -15.55 3.73
N ASP A 443 -36.66 -15.81 4.86
CA ASP A 443 -37.03 -15.31 6.18
C ASP A 443 -36.35 -13.97 6.55
N ALA A 444 -35.54 -13.40 5.67
CA ALA A 444 -34.84 -12.16 5.95
C ALA A 444 -35.73 -10.94 5.66
N GLN A 445 -35.96 -10.14 6.68
CA GLN A 445 -36.57 -8.82 6.50
C GLN A 445 -35.54 -7.88 5.88
N VAL A 446 -35.76 -7.48 4.62
CA VAL A 446 -34.93 -6.52 3.93
C VAL A 446 -35.50 -5.13 4.19
N GLY A 447 -34.72 -4.29 4.89
CA GLY A 447 -35.11 -2.91 5.14
C GLY A 447 -35.14 -2.06 3.86
N GLU A 448 -35.52 -0.78 4.00
CA GLU A 448 -35.59 0.18 2.88
C GLU A 448 -34.25 0.43 2.21
N LYS A 449 -34.31 0.90 0.94
CA LYS A 449 -33.11 1.30 0.21
C LYS A 449 -32.42 2.50 0.87
N CYS A 450 -31.10 2.38 1.08
CA CYS A 450 -30.29 3.38 1.76
C CYS A 450 -28.91 3.54 1.09
N GLU A 451 -28.86 3.70 -0.24
CA GLU A 451 -27.60 3.75 -1.00
C GLU A 451 -26.71 4.92 -0.55
N ALA A 452 -25.39 4.77 -0.76
CA ALA A 452 -24.42 5.80 -0.51
C ALA A 452 -24.62 7.01 -1.48
N SER A 453 -24.14 8.17 -1.08
CA SER A 453 -24.22 9.38 -1.92
C SER A 453 -23.35 9.26 -3.17
N ALA A 454 -23.65 10.07 -4.19
CA ALA A 454 -22.88 10.08 -5.44
C ALA A 454 -21.39 10.38 -5.22
N SER A 455 -21.06 11.27 -4.27
CA SER A 455 -19.66 11.60 -3.93
C SER A 455 -18.88 10.40 -3.38
N MET A 456 -19.56 9.45 -2.74
CA MET A 456 -18.98 8.18 -2.26
C MET A 456 -18.96 7.13 -3.36
N LEU A 457 -20.02 7.03 -4.18
CA LEU A 457 -20.15 6.00 -5.21
C LEU A 457 -19.22 6.21 -6.41
N ILE A 458 -19.06 7.46 -6.87
CA ILE A 458 -18.26 7.76 -8.07
C ILE A 458 -16.81 7.27 -7.91
N PRO A 459 -16.08 7.61 -6.83
CA PRO A 459 -14.71 7.09 -6.63
C PRO A 459 -14.67 5.56 -6.56
N MET A 460 -15.63 4.92 -5.90
CA MET A 460 -15.70 3.46 -5.83
C MET A 460 -15.90 2.83 -7.21
N LEU A 461 -16.81 3.39 -8.02
CA LEU A 461 -17.06 2.93 -9.38
C LEU A 461 -15.83 3.11 -10.27
N VAL A 462 -15.16 4.27 -10.21
CA VAL A 462 -13.94 4.53 -10.98
C VAL A 462 -12.85 3.50 -10.66
N LEU A 463 -12.57 3.26 -9.38
CA LEU A 463 -11.56 2.27 -8.97
C LEU A 463 -11.99 0.84 -9.37
N THR A 464 -13.27 0.51 -9.24
CA THR A 464 -13.81 -0.80 -9.63
C THR A 464 -13.68 -1.03 -11.13
N VAL A 465 -14.12 -0.08 -11.96
CA VAL A 465 -14.02 -0.17 -13.42
C VAL A 465 -12.56 -0.26 -13.85
N LEU A 466 -11.69 0.57 -13.29
CA LEU A 466 -10.26 0.53 -13.60
C LEU A 466 -9.64 -0.82 -13.27
N SER A 467 -10.00 -1.44 -12.13
CA SER A 467 -9.49 -2.76 -11.74
C SER A 467 -9.90 -3.87 -12.72
N VAL A 468 -11.10 -3.77 -13.30
CA VAL A 468 -11.59 -4.70 -14.34
C VAL A 468 -10.93 -4.44 -15.68
N VAL A 469 -10.87 -3.17 -16.11
CA VAL A 469 -10.25 -2.78 -17.39
C VAL A 469 -8.78 -3.22 -17.44
N LEU A 470 -8.02 -2.96 -16.39
CA LEU A 470 -6.62 -3.39 -16.30
C LEU A 470 -6.47 -4.92 -16.24
N GLY A 471 -7.49 -5.63 -15.76
CA GLY A 471 -7.53 -7.09 -15.81
C GLY A 471 -7.90 -7.64 -17.19
N MET A 472 -8.80 -6.96 -17.91
CA MET A 472 -9.14 -7.35 -19.30
C MET A 472 -8.01 -7.06 -20.29
N PHE A 473 -7.22 -6.02 -20.03
CA PHE A 473 -6.11 -5.58 -20.86
C PHE A 473 -4.81 -5.50 -20.04
N PRO A 474 -4.28 -6.64 -19.56
CA PRO A 474 -3.10 -6.65 -18.69
C PRO A 474 -1.84 -6.13 -19.40
N SER A 475 -1.79 -6.20 -20.74
CA SER A 475 -0.70 -5.63 -21.54
C SER A 475 -0.46 -4.14 -21.26
N LEU A 476 -1.49 -3.36 -20.95
CA LEU A 476 -1.34 -1.95 -20.60
C LEU A 476 -0.37 -1.72 -19.42
N LEU A 477 -0.34 -2.67 -18.47
CA LEU A 477 0.57 -2.62 -17.33
C LEU A 477 1.85 -3.42 -17.57
N THR A 478 1.76 -4.59 -18.18
CA THR A 478 2.94 -5.46 -18.39
C THR A 478 3.94 -4.81 -19.33
N ASP A 479 3.48 -4.17 -20.42
CA ASP A 479 4.35 -3.50 -21.39
C ASP A 479 5.03 -2.26 -20.78
N LEU A 480 4.34 -1.59 -19.86
CA LEU A 480 4.91 -0.45 -19.10
C LEU A 480 5.91 -0.92 -18.03
N LEU A 481 5.58 -1.97 -17.30
CA LEU A 481 6.37 -2.42 -16.13
C LEU A 481 7.58 -3.26 -16.53
N SER A 482 7.46 -4.15 -17.53
CA SER A 482 8.52 -5.11 -17.86
C SER A 482 9.88 -4.46 -18.16
N PRO A 483 9.99 -3.37 -18.94
CA PRO A 483 11.27 -2.71 -19.17
C PRO A 483 11.88 -2.13 -17.90
N ILE A 484 11.03 -1.53 -17.04
CA ILE A 484 11.45 -0.95 -15.77
C ILE A 484 12.01 -2.03 -14.83
N LEU A 485 11.32 -3.16 -14.75
CA LEU A 485 11.68 -4.24 -13.84
C LEU A 485 12.88 -5.06 -14.32
N THR A 486 13.04 -5.22 -15.64
CA THR A 486 14.20 -5.90 -16.22
C THR A 486 15.49 -5.12 -15.93
N ALA A 487 15.43 -3.79 -15.89
CA ALA A 487 16.58 -2.95 -15.56
C ALA A 487 17.05 -3.06 -14.09
N LEU A 488 16.26 -3.71 -13.21
CA LEU A 488 16.58 -3.88 -11.79
C LEU A 488 17.28 -5.21 -11.48
N LEU A 489 17.19 -6.18 -12.37
CA LEU A 489 17.67 -7.57 -12.20
C LEU A 489 19.04 -7.78 -12.83
#